data_8a898482e5ebe7db4b27a2d86d19ce29
#
_entry.id   8a898482e5ebe7db4b27a2d86d19ce29
#
_cell.length_a   1.000
_cell.length_b   1.000
_cell.length_c   1.000
_cell.angle_alpha   90.00
_cell.angle_beta   90.00
_cell.angle_gamma   90.00
#
_symmetry.space_group_name_H-M   'P 1'
#
loop_
_entity.id
_entity.type
_entity.pdbx_description
1 polymer ?
#
loop_
_entity_poly.entity_id
_entity_poly.type
_entity_poly.pdbx_seq_one_letter_code
_entity_poly.pdbx_strand_id
1 'polypeptide(L)' 'MQTYNVFYLVGDDIATLSFEAENLDDLFEILRKDEIKCILIYDSNGNEVFREKGFMEYTTKSSPYFR' A
#
# COMPACT_ATOMS: atom_id res chain seq x y z
N MET A 1 13.98 -4.57 12.95
CA MET A 1 13.44 -4.09 11.67
C MET A 1 12.25 -4.93 11.26
N GLN A 2 11.24 -4.31 10.68
CA GLN A 2 10.01 -5.01 10.33
C GLN A 2 9.84 -5.07 8.82
N THR A 3 9.11 -6.09 8.36
CA THR A 3 8.82 -6.25 6.94
C THR A 3 7.39 -5.81 6.69
N TYR A 4 7.22 -4.96 5.66
CA TYR A 4 5.90 -4.47 5.27
C TYR A 4 5.62 -4.87 3.83
N ASN A 5 4.39 -5.25 3.58
CA ASN A 5 3.94 -5.55 2.22
C ASN A 5 3.18 -4.33 1.70
N VAL A 6 3.70 -3.73 0.64
CA VAL A 6 3.19 -2.47 0.12
C VAL A 6 2.54 -2.72 -1.23
N PHE A 7 1.28 -2.31 -1.34
CA PHE A 7 0.56 -2.31 -2.61
C PHE A 7 0.58 -0.89 -3.16
N TYR A 8 0.94 -0.74 -4.41
CA TYR A 8 1.08 0.57 -5.01
C TYR A 8 0.63 0.56 -6.47
N LEU A 9 0.36 1.74 -6.99
CA LEU A 9 -0.14 1.88 -8.35
C LEU A 9 1.01 2.02 -9.35
N VAL A 10 0.90 1.28 -10.45
CA VAL A 10 1.79 1.42 -11.59
C VAL A 10 0.88 1.59 -12.80
N GLY A 11 0.68 2.85 -13.18
CA GLY A 11 -0.32 3.13 -14.20
C GLY A 11 -1.70 2.75 -13.70
N ASP A 12 -2.34 1.83 -14.38
CA ASP A 12 -3.67 1.34 -13.99
C ASP A 12 -3.60 0.02 -13.21
N ASP A 13 -2.40 -0.49 -13.01
CA ASP A 13 -2.22 -1.78 -12.34
C ASP A 13 -1.78 -1.60 -10.91
N ILE A 14 -1.99 -2.63 -10.10
CA ILE A 14 -1.53 -2.66 -8.73
C ILE A 14 -0.39 -3.64 -8.61
N ALA A 15 0.72 -3.18 -8.04
CA ALA A 15 1.89 -4.01 -7.82
C ALA A 15 2.14 -4.15 -6.33
N THR A 16 2.89 -5.17 -5.95
CA THR A 16 3.20 -5.45 -4.56
C THR A 16 4.70 -5.62 -4.39
N LEU A 17 5.24 -4.98 -3.35
CA LEU A 17 6.63 -5.15 -2.98
C LEU A 17 6.73 -5.23 -1.46
N SER A 18 7.75 -5.97 -1.00
CA SER A 18 8.06 -6.04 0.42
C SER A 18 9.19 -5.07 0.73
N PHE A 19 9.04 -4.33 1.81
CA PHE A 19 10.04 -3.37 2.26
C PHE A 19 10.39 -3.65 3.72
N GLU A 20 11.63 -3.35 4.09
CA GLU A 20 12.05 -3.43 5.48
C GLU A 20 12.25 -2.03 6.02
N ALA A 21 11.70 -1.78 7.20
CA ALA A 21 11.80 -0.48 7.84
C ALA A 21 11.68 -0.65 9.35
N GLU A 22 12.20 0.32 10.09
CA GLU A 22 12.12 0.28 11.55
C GLU A 22 10.69 0.41 12.03
N ASN A 23 9.94 1.28 11.37
CA ASN A 23 8.55 1.53 11.72
C ASN A 23 7.84 2.09 10.50
N LEU A 24 6.55 2.39 10.65
CA LEU A 24 5.74 2.86 9.53
C LEU A 24 6.20 4.23 9.02
N ASP A 25 6.64 5.10 9.90
CA ASP A 25 7.13 6.42 9.49
C ASP A 25 8.36 6.30 8.61
N ASP A 26 9.28 5.40 8.96
CA ASP A 26 10.45 5.14 8.16
C ASP A 26 10.05 4.59 6.79
N LEU A 27 9.05 3.73 6.76
CA LEU A 27 8.56 3.17 5.51
C LEU A 27 8.03 4.28 4.59
N PHE A 28 7.27 5.22 5.14
CA PHE A 28 6.75 6.33 4.35
C PHE A 28 7.88 7.17 3.78
N GLU A 29 8.97 7.33 4.52
CA GLU A 29 10.12 8.06 4.02
C GLU A 29 10.72 7.37 2.80
N ILE A 30 10.87 6.04 2.90
CA ILE A 30 11.41 5.26 1.79
C ILE A 30 10.52 5.38 0.56
N LEU A 31 9.21 5.24 0.75
CA LEU A 31 8.26 5.30 -0.35
C LEU A 31 8.27 6.68 -1.01
N ARG A 32 8.41 7.72 -0.21
CA ARG A 32 8.45 9.08 -0.75
C ARG A 32 9.70 9.31 -1.58
N LYS A 33 10.84 8.82 -1.11
CA LYS A 33 12.10 8.97 -1.84
C LYS A 33 12.06 8.26 -3.18
N ASP A 34 11.43 7.12 -3.24
CA ASP A 34 11.32 6.33 -4.46
C ASP A 34 10.12 6.74 -5.30
N GLU A 35 9.37 7.74 -4.86
CA GLU A 35 8.19 8.26 -5.56
C GLU A 35 7.17 7.16 -5.81
N ILE A 36 7.00 6.29 -4.83
CA ILE A 36 6.04 5.20 -4.90
C ILE A 36 4.70 5.68 -4.34
N LYS A 37 3.65 5.53 -5.12
CA LYS A 37 2.31 5.93 -4.70
C LYS A 37 1.62 4.72 -4.09
N CYS A 38 1.81 4.53 -2.80
CA CYS A 38 1.23 3.38 -2.11
C CYS A 38 -0.25 3.61 -1.85
N ILE A 39 -0.99 2.51 -1.87
CA ILE A 39 -2.43 2.54 -1.63
C ILE A 39 -2.83 1.69 -0.44
N LEU A 40 -2.00 0.73 -0.07
CA LEU A 40 -2.33 -0.21 0.99
C LEU A 40 -1.04 -0.79 1.54
N ILE A 41 -0.94 -0.91 2.85
CA ILE A 41 0.24 -1.49 3.49
C ILE A 41 -0.21 -2.48 4.56
N TYR A 42 0.38 -3.67 4.53
CA TYR A 42 0.20 -4.68 5.57
C TYR A 42 1.52 -4.90 6.29
N ASP A 43 1.44 -5.20 7.59
CA ASP A 43 2.64 -5.55 8.34
C ASP A 43 2.96 -7.05 8.15
N SER A 44 4.01 -7.51 8.83
CA SER A 44 4.46 -8.89 8.66
C SER A 44 3.46 -9.91 9.23
N ASN A 45 2.54 -9.46 10.06
CA ASN A 45 1.51 -10.33 10.62
C ASN A 45 0.24 -10.35 9.77
N GLY A 46 0.24 -9.61 8.66
CA GLY A 46 -0.92 -9.55 7.79
C GLY A 46 -1.96 -8.55 8.22
N ASN A 47 -1.63 -7.67 9.14
CA ASN A 47 -2.55 -6.64 9.58
C ASN A 47 -2.41 -5.40 8.71
N GLU A 48 -3.55 -4.82 8.32
CA GLU A 48 -3.54 -3.59 7.55
C GLU A 48 -3.12 -2.44 8.44
N VAL A 49 -2.07 -1.70 8.02
CA VAL A 49 -1.58 -0.57 8.80
C VAL A 49 -1.75 0.76 8.08
N PHE A 50 -2.11 0.74 6.81
CA PHE A 50 -2.37 1.95 6.06
C PHE A 50 -3.28 1.63 4.86
N ARG A 51 -4.21 2.53 4.58
CA ARG A 51 -5.10 2.40 3.42
C ARG A 51 -5.38 3.78 2.87
N GLU A 52 -5.12 3.95 1.57
CA GLU A 52 -5.40 5.20 0.88
C GLU A 52 -6.91 5.33 0.68
N LYS A 53 -7.44 6.47 1.08
CA LYS A 53 -8.87 6.70 1.03
C LYS A 53 -9.43 6.65 -0.39
N GLY A 54 -8.69 7.25 -1.31
CA GLY A 54 -9.12 7.25 -2.70
C GLY A 54 -9.17 5.87 -3.31
N PHE A 55 -8.29 4.98 -2.84
CA PHE A 55 -8.29 3.60 -3.32
C PHE A 55 -9.59 2.90 -2.96
N MET A 56 -10.09 3.13 -1.76
CA MET A 56 -11.35 2.53 -1.33
C MET A 56 -12.49 2.90 -2.27
N GLU A 57 -12.58 4.19 -2.57
CA GLU A 57 -13.64 4.67 -3.48
C GLU A 57 -13.49 4.10 -4.87
N TYR A 58 -12.27 4.07 -5.36
CA TYR A 58 -11.99 3.56 -6.69
C TYR A 58 -12.40 2.09 -6.79
N THR A 59 -12.01 1.30 -5.80
CA THR A 59 -12.31 -0.12 -5.78
C THR A 59 -13.81 -0.37 -5.77
N THR A 60 -14.52 0.37 -4.94
CA THR A 60 -15.97 0.22 -4.82
C THR A 60 -16.68 0.54 -6.13
N LYS A 61 -16.21 1.58 -6.80
CA LYS A 61 -16.87 2.03 -8.02
C LYS A 61 -16.58 1.15 -9.21
N SER A 62 -15.35 0.67 -9.31
CA SER A 62 -14.93 0.00 -10.55
C SER A 62 -15.12 -1.49 -10.52
N SER A 63 -15.40 -2.09 -9.39
CA SER A 63 -15.49 -3.54 -9.32
C SER A 63 -16.92 -4.00 -9.16
N PRO A 64 -17.48 -4.75 -10.14
CA PRO A 64 -18.81 -5.32 -10.00
C PRO A 64 -18.87 -6.43 -8.96
N TYR A 65 -17.75 -6.85 -8.46
CA TYR A 65 -17.72 -7.95 -7.50
C TYR A 65 -18.09 -7.55 -6.10
N PHE A 66 -18.20 -6.26 -5.85
CA PHE A 66 -18.52 -5.76 -4.51
C PHE A 66 -19.96 -5.37 -4.37
N ARG A 67 -20.80 -6.05 -5.05
CA ARG A 67 -22.22 -5.81 -4.95
C ARG A 67 -22.93 -6.79 -4.10
#